data_59e7356cd2306820072f522ed1663fb0
#
_entry.id   59e7356cd2306820072f522ed1663fb0
#
_cell.length_a   1.000
_cell.length_b   1.000
_cell.length_c   1.000
_cell.angle_alpha   90.00
_cell.angle_beta   90.00
_cell.angle_gamma   90.00
#
_symmetry.space_group_name_H-M   'P 1'
#
loop_
_entity.id
_entity.type
_entity.pdbx_description
1 polymer ?
#
loop_
_entity_poly.entity_id
_entity_poly.type
_entity_poly.pdbx_seq_one_letter_code
_entity_poly.pdbx_strand_id
1 'polypeptide(L)'
;MTNIHSDKILILDFGAQYTQLIARRIREIGVYCEIWAWDHDPAEIAAFGAKGIILSGGPESTTEQGAPKAPQEVFDSNLPILGICYGMQTLAAQLGGETEAADAREFGHAEVELIAHDALLGGLTDHDGEPRIDVWMSHGDHVAKAPPGWTVTAVTDRIPVAAMAREDKRWYGVQFHPEVTHTKQGQTLLRRFVADICGCKTLWTAANIIEDQIARVREKVGSDEVILGLSGGVDSSVVAALLHKAIGTQLTCVFVDTGLLRWNEGDQVMAMFAEHMGVKVVRVNAADRYFKALAGVEDPEAKRKIIGNLFIEIFDEESAKLANAKWLAQGTIYPDVIESAGSKTGKAHVIKSHHNVGGLPEDMKLGLVEPLRELFKDEVRRLGVELGLPRAMVYRHPFPGPGLGVRILGEVKREHAELLARADHIFIEELRKADLYDRTSQAFAVFLPVKSVGVVGDARAYEWVIALRAVETIDFMTAHWAHLPYDFLGRVSNRIINELRGVSRVVYDISGKPPATIEWE
;
A
#
# COMPACT_ATOMS: atom_id res chain seq x y z
N MET A 1 -20.38 -19.35 -10.94
CA MET A 1 -19.47 -18.20 -10.69
C MET A 1 -18.11 -18.52 -11.29
N THR A 2 -17.46 -17.56 -11.91
CA THR A 2 -16.11 -17.72 -12.42
C THR A 2 -15.16 -17.76 -11.23
N ASN A 3 -14.36 -18.83 -11.09
CA ASN A 3 -13.36 -18.90 -10.03
C ASN A 3 -12.19 -17.98 -10.40
N ILE A 4 -12.10 -16.82 -9.76
CA ILE A 4 -11.05 -15.82 -10.01
C ILE A 4 -9.66 -16.24 -9.52
N HIS A 5 -9.57 -17.31 -8.74
CA HIS A 5 -8.33 -17.91 -8.22
C HIS A 5 -7.92 -19.16 -9.00
N SER A 6 -8.66 -19.52 -10.09
CA SER A 6 -8.32 -20.72 -10.90
C SER A 6 -6.97 -20.61 -11.60
N ASP A 7 -6.65 -19.39 -12.01
CA ASP A 7 -5.40 -19.07 -12.70
C ASP A 7 -4.60 -18.15 -11.82
N LYS A 8 -3.48 -18.65 -11.26
CA LYS A 8 -2.70 -17.92 -10.27
C LYS A 8 -1.20 -18.14 -10.42
N ILE A 9 -0.44 -17.12 -10.01
CA ILE A 9 1.02 -17.11 -10.00
C ILE A 9 1.50 -17.16 -8.55
N LEU A 10 2.51 -17.96 -8.28
CA LEU A 10 3.23 -17.96 -7.01
C LEU A 10 4.49 -17.13 -7.16
N ILE A 11 4.71 -16.21 -6.23
CA ILE A 11 5.94 -15.41 -6.13
C ILE A 11 6.69 -15.87 -4.89
N LEU A 12 7.90 -16.39 -5.06
CA LEU A 12 8.79 -16.71 -3.95
C LEU A 12 9.67 -15.51 -3.65
N ASP A 13 9.57 -15.02 -2.40
CA ASP A 13 10.26 -13.84 -1.92
C ASP A 13 11.62 -14.18 -1.32
N PHE A 14 12.68 -13.70 -1.95
CA PHE A 14 14.06 -13.80 -1.45
C PHE A 14 14.51 -12.57 -0.65
N GLY A 15 13.57 -11.72 -0.22
CA GLY A 15 13.83 -10.57 0.63
C GLY A 15 14.02 -9.25 -0.11
N ALA A 16 13.62 -9.17 -1.38
CA ALA A 16 13.71 -7.94 -2.14
C ALA A 16 12.70 -6.88 -1.68
N GLN A 17 13.12 -5.63 -1.68
CA GLN A 17 12.22 -4.49 -1.45
C GLN A 17 11.11 -4.37 -2.51
N TYR A 18 11.32 -4.92 -3.70
CA TYR A 18 10.42 -4.83 -4.85
C TYR A 18 9.47 -6.03 -5.02
N THR A 19 9.51 -7.04 -4.14
CA THR A 19 8.65 -8.24 -4.30
C THR A 19 7.16 -7.90 -4.34
N GLN A 20 6.71 -6.99 -3.48
CA GLN A 20 5.32 -6.53 -3.50
C GLN A 20 4.97 -5.78 -4.80
N LEU A 21 5.94 -5.12 -5.42
CA LEU A 21 5.73 -4.45 -6.70
C LEU A 21 5.55 -5.47 -7.84
N ILE A 22 6.30 -6.58 -7.83
CA ILE A 22 6.06 -7.70 -8.77
C ILE A 22 4.59 -8.15 -8.66
N ALA A 23 4.12 -8.44 -7.46
CA ALA A 23 2.74 -8.88 -7.23
C ALA A 23 1.72 -7.84 -7.73
N ARG A 24 1.93 -6.55 -7.45
CA ARG A 24 1.06 -5.47 -7.95
C ARG A 24 1.01 -5.44 -9.48
N ARG A 25 2.15 -5.58 -10.16
CA ARG A 25 2.19 -5.63 -11.63
C ARG A 25 1.43 -6.82 -12.21
N ILE A 26 1.55 -8.01 -11.58
CA ILE A 26 0.77 -9.19 -11.98
C ILE A 26 -0.74 -8.95 -11.80
N ARG A 27 -1.14 -8.35 -10.67
CA ARG A 27 -2.53 -8.00 -10.38
C ARG A 27 -3.08 -6.92 -11.33
N GLU A 28 -2.25 -5.95 -11.73
CA GLU A 28 -2.61 -4.95 -12.75
C GLU A 28 -2.89 -5.58 -14.12
N ILE A 29 -2.23 -6.69 -14.44
CA ILE A 29 -2.49 -7.49 -15.67
C ILE A 29 -3.84 -8.24 -15.56
N GLY A 30 -4.38 -8.38 -14.37
CA GLY A 30 -5.63 -9.07 -14.10
C GLY A 30 -5.46 -10.54 -13.72
N VAL A 31 -4.30 -10.92 -13.18
CA VAL A 31 -4.00 -12.29 -12.72
C VAL A 31 -3.79 -12.30 -11.22
N TYR A 32 -4.41 -13.26 -10.53
CA TYR A 32 -4.20 -13.45 -9.09
C TYR A 32 -2.79 -13.97 -8.81
N CYS A 33 -2.17 -13.50 -7.72
CA CYS A 33 -0.88 -14.02 -7.26
C CYS A 33 -0.76 -13.93 -5.75
N GLU A 34 0.09 -14.76 -5.18
CA GLU A 34 0.49 -14.71 -3.76
C GLU A 34 2.00 -14.60 -3.63
N ILE A 35 2.45 -13.98 -2.54
CA ILE A 35 3.85 -13.87 -2.16
C ILE A 35 4.08 -14.79 -0.97
N TRP A 36 4.99 -15.76 -1.13
CA TRP A 36 5.42 -16.66 -0.06
C TRP A 36 6.93 -16.55 0.14
N ALA A 37 7.40 -16.77 1.37
CA ALA A 37 8.84 -16.80 1.63
C ALA A 37 9.51 -17.94 0.85
N TRP A 38 10.77 -17.76 0.46
CA TRP A 38 11.54 -18.75 -0.29
C TRP A 38 11.69 -20.10 0.45
N ASP A 39 11.64 -20.08 1.79
CA ASP A 39 11.74 -21.24 2.69
C ASP A 39 10.36 -21.76 3.14
N HIS A 40 9.29 -21.40 2.42
CA HIS A 40 7.94 -21.91 2.69
C HIS A 40 7.89 -23.44 2.50
N ASP A 41 6.93 -24.11 3.18
CA ASP A 41 6.79 -25.57 3.10
C ASP A 41 6.68 -26.02 1.63
N PRO A 42 7.63 -26.84 1.15
CA PRO A 42 7.61 -27.31 -0.24
C PRO A 42 6.34 -28.08 -0.61
N ALA A 43 5.72 -28.81 0.33
CA ALA A 43 4.48 -29.52 0.08
C ALA A 43 3.31 -28.55 -0.19
N GLU A 44 3.26 -27.42 0.49
CA GLU A 44 2.27 -26.37 0.25
C GLU A 44 2.51 -25.68 -1.09
N ILE A 45 3.78 -25.43 -1.48
CA ILE A 45 4.15 -24.89 -2.79
C ILE A 45 3.61 -25.81 -3.90
N ALA A 46 3.81 -27.11 -3.79
CA ALA A 46 3.31 -28.09 -4.77
C ALA A 46 1.77 -28.13 -4.80
N ALA A 47 1.13 -28.01 -3.63
CA ALA A 47 -0.33 -28.05 -3.49
C ALA A 47 -1.03 -26.73 -3.91
N PHE A 48 -0.31 -25.63 -4.02
CA PHE A 48 -0.88 -24.31 -4.31
C PHE A 48 -1.64 -24.27 -5.65
N GLY A 49 -1.20 -25.05 -6.65
CA GLY A 49 -1.83 -25.11 -7.95
C GLY A 49 -1.58 -23.85 -8.81
N ALA A 50 -0.37 -23.30 -8.72
CA ALA A 50 0.06 -22.20 -9.58
C ALA A 50 0.10 -22.61 -11.06
N LYS A 51 -0.06 -21.66 -11.96
CA LYS A 51 0.22 -21.82 -13.40
C LYS A 51 1.63 -21.39 -13.79
N GLY A 52 2.33 -20.69 -12.92
CA GLY A 52 3.71 -20.28 -13.08
C GLY A 52 4.28 -19.79 -11.77
N ILE A 53 5.60 -19.75 -11.69
CA ILE A 53 6.34 -19.34 -10.49
C ILE A 53 7.28 -18.20 -10.86
N ILE A 54 7.32 -17.15 -10.00
CA ILE A 54 8.28 -16.07 -10.12
C ILE A 54 9.22 -16.15 -8.90
N LEU A 55 10.52 -16.15 -9.17
CA LEU A 55 11.57 -16.03 -8.16
C LEU A 55 11.98 -14.56 -8.09
N SER A 56 11.74 -13.89 -6.97
CA SER A 56 12.00 -12.46 -6.82
C SER A 56 13.49 -12.13 -6.74
N GLY A 57 13.83 -10.85 -6.73
CA GLY A 57 15.13 -10.39 -6.31
C GLY A 57 15.40 -10.68 -4.83
N GLY A 58 16.62 -10.39 -4.38
CA GLY A 58 17.06 -10.55 -2.99
C GLY A 58 18.33 -9.75 -2.72
N PRO A 59 18.61 -9.42 -1.44
CA PRO A 59 19.80 -8.68 -1.05
C PRO A 59 21.06 -9.56 -0.90
N GLU A 60 20.89 -10.88 -0.87
CA GLU A 60 21.95 -11.83 -0.59
C GLU A 60 22.78 -12.16 -1.84
N SER A 61 23.96 -12.76 -1.65
CA SER A 61 24.79 -13.29 -2.73
C SER A 61 24.66 -14.79 -2.85
N THR A 62 24.45 -15.31 -4.05
CA THR A 62 24.41 -16.77 -4.31
C THR A 62 25.75 -17.46 -4.11
N THR A 63 26.85 -16.69 -4.00
CA THR A 63 28.20 -17.21 -3.74
C THR A 63 28.45 -17.43 -2.25
N GLU A 64 27.62 -16.90 -1.36
CA GLU A 64 27.76 -17.05 0.08
C GLU A 64 27.20 -18.38 0.59
N GLN A 65 27.86 -18.90 1.65
CA GLN A 65 27.42 -20.14 2.28
C GLN A 65 26.10 -19.91 3.04
N GLY A 66 25.07 -20.70 2.71
CA GLY A 66 23.73 -20.56 3.32
C GLY A 66 22.84 -19.56 2.59
N ALA A 67 23.23 -19.09 1.42
CA ALA A 67 22.38 -18.24 0.59
C ALA A 67 21.00 -18.85 0.33
N PRO A 68 19.92 -18.07 0.31
CA PRO A 68 18.57 -18.52 0.01
C PRO A 68 18.48 -19.25 -1.33
N LYS A 69 17.76 -20.37 -1.34
CA LYS A 69 17.61 -21.23 -2.53
C LYS A 69 16.15 -21.54 -2.79
N ALA A 70 15.78 -21.65 -4.06
CA ALA A 70 14.46 -22.14 -4.41
C ALA A 70 14.33 -23.62 -4.01
N PRO A 71 13.21 -24.05 -3.40
CA PRO A 71 12.94 -25.46 -3.12
C PRO A 71 13.00 -26.32 -4.39
N GLN A 72 13.43 -27.57 -4.26
CA GLN A 72 13.55 -28.49 -5.41
C GLN A 72 12.20 -28.71 -6.10
N GLU A 73 11.11 -28.67 -5.37
CA GLU A 73 9.74 -28.83 -5.84
C GLU A 73 9.35 -27.78 -6.90
N VAL A 74 9.98 -26.61 -6.86
CA VAL A 74 9.81 -25.57 -7.89
C VAL A 74 10.27 -26.09 -9.24
N PHE A 75 11.43 -26.73 -9.32
CA PHE A 75 12.00 -27.28 -10.55
C PHE A 75 11.30 -28.56 -10.98
N ASP A 76 10.79 -29.34 -10.05
CA ASP A 76 10.06 -30.59 -10.31
C ASP A 76 8.60 -30.34 -10.74
N SER A 77 8.09 -29.13 -10.52
CA SER A 77 6.69 -28.76 -10.84
C SER A 77 6.35 -28.78 -12.33
N ASN A 78 7.34 -28.72 -13.23
CA ASN A 78 7.19 -28.52 -14.68
C ASN A 78 6.40 -27.26 -15.07
N LEU A 79 6.26 -26.30 -14.14
CA LEU A 79 5.63 -25.01 -14.40
C LEU A 79 6.60 -24.03 -15.08
N PRO A 80 6.09 -23.03 -15.82
CA PRO A 80 6.91 -21.90 -16.25
C PRO A 80 7.53 -21.19 -15.04
N ILE A 81 8.79 -20.78 -15.16
CA ILE A 81 9.54 -20.10 -14.12
C ILE A 81 10.13 -18.81 -14.68
N LEU A 82 10.01 -17.70 -13.95
CA LEU A 82 10.70 -16.44 -14.21
C LEU A 82 11.57 -16.07 -13.01
N GLY A 83 12.89 -16.06 -13.16
CA GLY A 83 13.82 -15.53 -12.17
C GLY A 83 14.14 -14.06 -12.45
N ILE A 84 14.01 -13.21 -11.44
CA ILE A 84 14.29 -11.77 -11.52
C ILE A 84 15.48 -11.45 -10.61
N CYS A 85 16.55 -10.86 -11.14
CA CYS A 85 17.74 -10.45 -10.41
C CYS A 85 18.34 -11.63 -9.59
N TYR A 86 18.26 -11.62 -8.26
CA TYR A 86 18.67 -12.74 -7.41
C TYR A 86 17.98 -14.06 -7.80
N GLY A 87 16.68 -14.00 -8.15
CA GLY A 87 15.93 -15.17 -8.63
C GLY A 87 16.53 -15.79 -9.90
N MET A 88 17.06 -15.00 -10.81
CA MET A 88 17.83 -15.50 -11.96
C MET A 88 19.16 -16.12 -11.53
N GLN A 89 19.86 -15.48 -10.59
CA GLN A 89 21.17 -15.95 -10.11
C GLN A 89 21.04 -17.27 -9.38
N THR A 90 20.07 -17.41 -8.46
CA THR A 90 19.83 -18.68 -7.75
C THR A 90 19.37 -19.79 -8.69
N LEU A 91 18.55 -19.45 -9.71
CA LEU A 91 18.17 -20.36 -10.78
C LEU A 91 19.41 -20.88 -11.55
N ALA A 92 20.32 -19.97 -11.93
CA ALA A 92 21.55 -20.34 -12.61
C ALA A 92 22.45 -21.22 -11.73
N ALA A 93 22.74 -20.81 -10.49
CA ALA A 93 23.61 -21.52 -9.57
C ALA A 93 23.09 -22.95 -9.24
N GLN A 94 21.78 -23.10 -9.01
CA GLN A 94 21.18 -24.41 -8.69
C GLN A 94 21.14 -25.37 -9.88
N LEU A 95 21.16 -24.86 -11.13
CA LEU A 95 21.07 -25.67 -12.35
C LEU A 95 22.42 -25.86 -13.04
N GLY A 96 23.54 -25.48 -12.39
CA GLY A 96 24.89 -25.73 -12.88
C GLY A 96 25.48 -24.64 -13.75
N GLY A 97 24.95 -23.42 -13.68
CA GLY A 97 25.58 -22.21 -14.16
C GLY A 97 26.60 -21.65 -13.17
N GLU A 98 27.23 -20.54 -13.56
CA GLU A 98 28.25 -19.87 -12.73
C GLU A 98 27.79 -18.46 -12.41
N THR A 99 27.86 -18.08 -11.12
CA THR A 99 27.59 -16.71 -10.65
C THR A 99 28.85 -16.12 -10.06
N GLU A 100 29.08 -14.86 -10.30
CA GLU A 100 30.27 -14.12 -9.84
C GLU A 100 29.86 -12.81 -9.18
N ALA A 101 30.63 -12.41 -8.17
CA ALA A 101 30.53 -11.07 -7.62
C ALA A 101 31.13 -10.08 -8.63
N ALA A 102 30.41 -9.01 -8.94
CA ALA A 102 30.91 -8.02 -9.86
C ALA A 102 31.98 -7.15 -9.19
N ASP A 103 33.07 -6.85 -9.91
CA ASP A 103 34.10 -5.90 -9.49
C ASP A 103 33.54 -4.48 -9.32
N ALA A 104 32.48 -4.14 -10.08
CA ALA A 104 31.72 -2.91 -9.97
C ALA A 104 30.23 -3.20 -9.96
N ARG A 105 29.53 -2.68 -8.95
CA ARG A 105 28.07 -2.79 -8.82
C ARG A 105 27.38 -2.06 -9.96
N GLU A 106 26.27 -2.61 -10.45
CA GLU A 106 25.47 -1.99 -11.50
C GLU A 106 24.11 -1.56 -10.94
N PHE A 107 23.93 -0.24 -10.80
CA PHE A 107 22.70 0.37 -10.29
C PHE A 107 22.23 1.45 -11.25
N GLY A 108 20.92 1.47 -11.52
CA GLY A 108 20.31 2.49 -12.33
C GLY A 108 19.95 2.04 -13.74
N HIS A 109 19.85 3.01 -14.64
CA HIS A 109 19.52 2.77 -16.04
C HIS A 109 20.65 2.01 -16.76
N ALA A 110 20.25 1.01 -17.55
CA ALA A 110 21.13 0.29 -18.45
C ALA A 110 20.39 -0.04 -19.76
N GLU A 111 21.15 -0.13 -20.85
CA GLU A 111 20.66 -0.65 -22.12
C GLU A 111 21.03 -2.14 -22.22
N VAL A 112 20.03 -2.96 -22.55
CA VAL A 112 20.19 -4.39 -22.74
C VAL A 112 20.00 -4.72 -24.21
N GLU A 113 21.01 -5.36 -24.83
CA GLU A 113 20.97 -5.83 -26.20
C GLU A 113 20.39 -7.25 -26.26
N LEU A 114 19.35 -7.43 -27.07
CA LEU A 114 18.72 -8.73 -27.33
C LEU A 114 19.48 -9.46 -28.43
N ILE A 115 20.20 -10.53 -28.09
CA ILE A 115 21.08 -11.27 -29.00
C ILE A 115 20.49 -12.57 -29.54
N ALA A 116 19.41 -13.06 -28.91
CA ALA A 116 18.68 -14.23 -29.36
C ALA A 116 17.19 -14.05 -29.11
N HIS A 117 16.37 -14.76 -29.88
CA HIS A 117 14.92 -14.74 -29.74
C HIS A 117 14.46 -15.74 -28.69
N ASP A 118 13.59 -15.29 -27.80
CA ASP A 118 12.83 -16.13 -26.90
C ASP A 118 11.35 -15.65 -26.80
N ALA A 119 10.49 -16.42 -26.16
CA ALA A 119 9.07 -16.08 -26.02
C ALA A 119 8.84 -14.89 -25.06
N LEU A 120 9.78 -14.60 -24.15
CA LEU A 120 9.66 -13.55 -23.16
C LEU A 120 10.06 -12.17 -23.73
N LEU A 121 11.25 -12.08 -24.33
CA LEU A 121 11.86 -10.81 -24.78
C LEU A 121 11.75 -10.58 -26.28
N GLY A 122 11.48 -11.61 -27.08
CA GLY A 122 11.54 -11.53 -28.53
C GLY A 122 10.71 -10.38 -29.12
N GLY A 123 11.36 -9.54 -29.92
CA GLY A 123 10.74 -8.39 -30.58
C GLY A 123 10.41 -7.20 -29.69
N LEU A 124 10.87 -7.16 -28.43
CA LEU A 124 10.82 -5.95 -27.62
C LEU A 124 11.90 -4.98 -28.10
N THR A 125 11.59 -3.69 -28.13
CA THR A 125 12.56 -2.63 -28.40
C THR A 125 12.10 -1.30 -27.81
N ASP A 126 13.04 -0.49 -27.34
CA ASP A 126 12.85 0.91 -26.95
C ASP A 126 13.60 1.87 -27.90
N HIS A 127 14.32 1.32 -28.88
CA HIS A 127 15.17 2.04 -29.84
C HIS A 127 14.77 1.67 -31.27
N ASP A 128 14.48 2.67 -32.10
CA ASP A 128 14.00 2.47 -33.46
C ASP A 128 14.95 1.60 -34.29
N GLY A 129 14.50 0.38 -34.61
CA GLY A 129 15.21 -0.56 -35.46
C GLY A 129 16.35 -1.34 -34.81
N GLU A 130 16.62 -1.12 -33.53
CA GLU A 130 17.66 -1.84 -32.77
C GLU A 130 17.02 -2.81 -31.77
N PRO A 131 17.55 -4.03 -31.59
CA PRO A 131 17.05 -4.99 -30.61
C PRO A 131 17.53 -4.66 -29.19
N ARG A 132 17.21 -3.45 -28.71
CA ARG A 132 17.62 -2.93 -27.40
C ARG A 132 16.45 -2.43 -26.59
N ILE A 133 16.52 -2.66 -25.28
CA ILE A 133 15.54 -2.19 -24.30
C ILE A 133 16.21 -1.43 -23.15
N ASP A 134 15.53 -0.40 -22.66
CA ASP A 134 15.92 0.36 -21.48
C ASP A 134 15.41 -0.30 -20.21
N VAL A 135 16.31 -0.64 -19.30
CA VAL A 135 16.00 -1.37 -18.08
C VAL A 135 16.58 -0.72 -16.84
N TRP A 136 16.14 -1.17 -15.69
CA TRP A 136 16.70 -0.79 -14.39
C TRP A 136 17.46 -1.95 -13.79
N MET A 137 18.76 -1.74 -13.54
CA MET A 137 19.65 -2.67 -12.87
C MET A 137 19.76 -2.32 -11.38
N SER A 138 19.90 -3.34 -10.53
CA SER A 138 20.15 -3.17 -9.10
C SER A 138 20.80 -4.43 -8.53
N HIS A 139 22.06 -4.66 -8.89
CA HIS A 139 22.76 -5.88 -8.48
C HIS A 139 24.26 -5.66 -8.22
N GLY A 140 24.82 -6.49 -7.31
CA GLY A 140 26.25 -6.62 -7.07
C GLY A 140 26.83 -7.89 -7.70
N ASP A 141 26.02 -8.95 -7.82
CA ASP A 141 26.40 -10.22 -8.43
C ASP A 141 25.70 -10.39 -9.78
N HIS A 142 26.23 -11.22 -10.65
CA HIS A 142 25.63 -11.54 -11.94
C HIS A 142 25.87 -13.00 -12.34
N VAL A 143 25.14 -13.47 -13.32
CA VAL A 143 25.37 -14.76 -13.96
C VAL A 143 26.51 -14.59 -14.97
N ALA A 144 27.66 -15.22 -14.68
CA ALA A 144 28.82 -15.22 -15.57
C ALA A 144 28.67 -16.24 -16.70
N LYS A 145 28.00 -17.37 -16.42
CA LYS A 145 27.75 -18.41 -17.40
C LYS A 145 26.39 -19.08 -17.17
N ALA A 146 25.58 -19.10 -18.21
CA ALA A 146 24.29 -19.76 -18.19
C ALA A 146 24.41 -21.27 -17.94
N PRO A 147 23.42 -21.91 -17.28
CA PRO A 147 23.42 -23.36 -17.06
C PRO A 147 23.41 -24.16 -18.37
N PRO A 148 23.82 -25.44 -18.33
CA PRO A 148 23.75 -26.32 -19.50
C PRO A 148 22.32 -26.39 -20.07
N GLY A 149 22.19 -26.24 -21.40
CA GLY A 149 20.92 -26.28 -22.11
C GLY A 149 20.10 -24.99 -22.06
N TRP A 150 20.66 -23.91 -21.52
CA TRP A 150 20.08 -22.56 -21.57
C TRP A 150 20.70 -21.74 -22.72
N THR A 151 19.91 -20.85 -23.28
CA THR A 151 20.34 -19.86 -24.26
C THR A 151 20.45 -18.51 -23.59
N VAL A 152 21.58 -17.81 -23.76
CA VAL A 152 21.69 -16.40 -23.41
C VAL A 152 20.92 -15.59 -24.44
N THR A 153 19.94 -14.82 -23.99
CA THR A 153 19.03 -14.08 -24.87
C THR A 153 19.28 -12.59 -24.86
N ALA A 154 19.96 -12.08 -23.82
CA ALA A 154 20.33 -10.69 -23.76
C ALA A 154 21.64 -10.47 -22.98
N VAL A 155 22.36 -9.39 -23.33
CA VAL A 155 23.64 -8.98 -22.76
C VAL A 155 23.65 -7.47 -22.49
N THR A 156 24.61 -7.01 -21.70
CA THR A 156 25.01 -5.60 -21.65
C THR A 156 26.51 -5.48 -21.96
N ASP A 157 27.01 -4.27 -22.07
CA ASP A 157 28.46 -4.03 -22.21
C ASP A 157 29.26 -4.52 -20.98
N ARG A 158 28.62 -4.78 -19.86
CA ARG A 158 29.25 -5.12 -18.58
C ARG A 158 29.05 -6.55 -18.15
N ILE A 159 27.91 -7.14 -18.45
CA ILE A 159 27.59 -8.51 -18.04
C ILE A 159 27.26 -9.40 -19.24
N PRO A 160 27.81 -10.62 -19.27
CA PRO A 160 27.63 -11.55 -20.39
C PRO A 160 26.26 -12.21 -20.44
N VAL A 161 25.50 -12.17 -19.34
CA VAL A 161 24.15 -12.78 -19.25
C VAL A 161 23.22 -11.79 -18.56
N ALA A 162 22.58 -10.91 -19.33
CA ALA A 162 21.53 -10.01 -18.84
C ALA A 162 20.15 -10.68 -18.87
N ALA A 163 19.96 -11.65 -19.77
CA ALA A 163 18.81 -12.56 -19.76
C ALA A 163 19.17 -13.91 -20.34
N MET A 164 18.46 -14.94 -19.90
CA MET A 164 18.62 -16.33 -20.37
C MET A 164 17.29 -17.05 -20.41
N ALA A 165 17.15 -17.99 -21.32
CA ALA A 165 15.95 -18.78 -21.50
C ALA A 165 16.23 -20.27 -21.70
N ARG A 166 15.32 -21.11 -21.21
CA ARG A 166 15.22 -22.52 -21.51
C ARG A 166 13.80 -22.83 -22.01
N GLU A 167 13.61 -22.69 -23.31
CA GLU A 167 12.30 -22.71 -23.97
C GLU A 167 11.55 -24.04 -23.81
N ASP A 168 12.26 -25.19 -23.86
CA ASP A 168 11.65 -26.52 -23.67
C ASP A 168 10.99 -26.69 -22.29
N LYS A 169 11.44 -25.92 -21.30
CA LYS A 169 10.90 -25.86 -19.95
C LYS A 169 10.03 -24.64 -19.68
N ARG A 170 10.05 -23.66 -20.55
CA ARG A 170 9.44 -22.33 -20.34
C ARG A 170 10.01 -21.63 -19.10
N TRP A 171 11.32 -21.72 -18.93
CA TRP A 171 12.06 -21.10 -17.84
C TRP A 171 12.87 -19.92 -18.36
N TYR A 172 12.78 -18.81 -17.67
CA TYR A 172 13.38 -17.54 -18.05
C TYR A 172 14.09 -16.90 -16.85
N GLY A 173 15.15 -16.16 -17.11
CA GLY A 173 15.82 -15.34 -16.13
C GLY A 173 16.17 -13.98 -16.72
N VAL A 174 15.96 -12.93 -15.93
CA VAL A 174 16.36 -11.55 -16.26
C VAL A 174 17.12 -10.95 -15.08
N GLN A 175 18.26 -10.30 -15.35
CA GLN A 175 19.07 -9.67 -14.31
C GLN A 175 18.48 -8.34 -13.86
N PHE A 176 17.75 -7.66 -14.71
CA PHE A 176 17.09 -6.39 -14.45
C PHE A 176 15.72 -6.56 -13.80
N HIS A 177 15.15 -5.45 -13.34
CA HIS A 177 13.87 -5.41 -12.65
C HIS A 177 12.72 -4.98 -13.58
N PRO A 178 11.91 -5.91 -14.11
CA PRO A 178 10.78 -5.58 -15.00
C PRO A 178 9.61 -4.92 -14.25
N GLU A 179 9.54 -5.06 -12.92
CA GLU A 179 8.47 -4.54 -12.09
C GLU A 179 8.55 -3.03 -11.86
N VAL A 180 9.73 -2.42 -11.99
CA VAL A 180 9.91 -0.99 -11.75
C VAL A 180 9.55 -0.15 -12.98
N THR A 181 9.13 1.08 -12.76
CA THR A 181 8.66 1.99 -13.82
C THR A 181 9.74 2.41 -14.81
N HIS A 182 11.01 2.31 -14.42
CA HIS A 182 12.16 2.67 -15.25
C HIS A 182 12.49 1.61 -16.32
N THR A 183 12.00 0.38 -16.17
CA THR A 183 12.05 -0.65 -17.22
C THR A 183 10.84 -0.46 -18.13
N LYS A 184 11.03 0.21 -19.27
CA LYS A 184 9.93 0.64 -20.15
C LYS A 184 9.05 -0.52 -20.62
N GLN A 185 9.67 -1.63 -21.03
CA GLN A 185 8.96 -2.84 -21.50
C GLN A 185 8.55 -3.82 -20.37
N GLY A 186 8.79 -3.44 -19.11
CA GLY A 186 8.60 -4.34 -17.97
C GLY A 186 7.17 -4.89 -17.86
N GLN A 187 6.15 -4.04 -18.05
CA GLN A 187 4.75 -4.48 -18.03
C GLN A 187 4.42 -5.43 -19.18
N THR A 188 4.97 -5.20 -20.37
CA THR A 188 4.81 -6.08 -21.53
C THR A 188 5.44 -7.46 -21.27
N LEU A 189 6.66 -7.47 -20.70
CA LEU A 189 7.38 -8.68 -20.32
C LEU A 189 6.58 -9.51 -19.30
N LEU A 190 6.15 -8.89 -18.21
CA LEU A 190 5.37 -9.58 -17.17
C LEU A 190 4.03 -10.09 -17.74
N ARG A 191 3.36 -9.32 -18.60
CA ARG A 191 2.13 -9.77 -19.26
C ARG A 191 2.37 -11.00 -20.14
N ARG A 192 3.45 -11.01 -20.94
CA ARG A 192 3.83 -12.19 -21.74
C ARG A 192 4.06 -13.41 -20.87
N PHE A 193 4.80 -13.24 -19.76
CA PHE A 193 5.03 -14.37 -18.87
C PHE A 193 3.72 -14.92 -18.31
N VAL A 194 2.87 -14.10 -17.71
CA VAL A 194 1.67 -14.62 -17.02
C VAL A 194 0.53 -14.99 -17.97
N ALA A 195 0.28 -14.21 -19.02
CA ALA A 195 -0.84 -14.46 -19.93
C ALA A 195 -0.48 -15.42 -21.08
N ASP A 196 0.66 -15.20 -21.73
CA ASP A 196 0.98 -15.93 -22.95
C ASP A 196 1.75 -17.23 -22.62
N ILE A 197 2.74 -17.20 -21.73
CA ILE A 197 3.59 -18.35 -21.37
C ILE A 197 2.92 -19.25 -20.33
N CYS A 198 2.39 -18.68 -19.25
CA CYS A 198 1.66 -19.43 -18.21
C CYS A 198 0.21 -19.73 -18.59
N GLY A 199 -0.34 -19.04 -19.60
CA GLY A 199 -1.71 -19.23 -20.07
C GLY A 199 -2.78 -18.82 -19.04
N CYS A 200 -2.48 -17.84 -18.18
CA CYS A 200 -3.43 -17.32 -17.21
C CYS A 200 -4.48 -16.44 -17.89
N LYS A 201 -5.75 -16.66 -17.54
CA LYS A 201 -6.84 -15.76 -17.90
C LYS A 201 -6.83 -14.54 -16.98
N THR A 202 -7.16 -13.38 -17.51
CA THR A 202 -7.22 -12.11 -16.78
C THR A 202 -8.55 -11.97 -16.02
N LEU A 203 -8.80 -12.85 -15.07
CA LEU A 203 -10.06 -12.93 -14.31
C LEU A 203 -10.08 -12.03 -13.07
N TRP A 204 -8.92 -11.56 -12.63
CA TRP A 204 -8.77 -10.70 -11.47
C TRP A 204 -9.11 -9.25 -11.82
N THR A 205 -10.41 -8.96 -11.89
CA THR A 205 -10.97 -7.63 -12.19
C THR A 205 -11.83 -7.14 -11.04
N ALA A 206 -11.99 -5.82 -10.90
CA ALA A 206 -12.79 -5.25 -9.81
C ALA A 206 -14.22 -5.84 -9.76
N ALA A 207 -14.90 -5.97 -10.90
CA ALA A 207 -16.24 -6.55 -10.97
C ALA A 207 -16.26 -8.01 -10.48
N ASN A 208 -15.36 -8.84 -10.96
CA ASN A 208 -15.30 -10.25 -10.57
C ASN A 208 -14.91 -10.42 -9.08
N ILE A 209 -14.00 -9.58 -8.57
CA ILE A 209 -13.61 -9.57 -7.16
C ILE A 209 -14.83 -9.23 -6.30
N ILE A 210 -15.60 -8.21 -6.66
CA ILE A 210 -16.82 -7.83 -5.93
C ILE A 210 -17.81 -8.99 -5.89
N GLU A 211 -18.06 -9.66 -7.01
CA GLU A 211 -18.99 -10.80 -7.06
C GLU A 211 -18.51 -11.97 -6.20
N ASP A 212 -17.22 -12.31 -6.26
CA ASP A 212 -16.62 -13.37 -5.44
C ASP A 212 -16.72 -13.04 -3.95
N GLN A 213 -16.35 -11.82 -3.56
CA GLN A 213 -16.40 -11.39 -2.16
C GLN A 213 -17.84 -11.33 -1.62
N ILE A 214 -18.81 -10.88 -2.42
CA ILE A 214 -20.23 -10.93 -2.04
C ILE A 214 -20.67 -12.36 -1.76
N ALA A 215 -20.30 -13.31 -2.60
CA ALA A 215 -20.65 -14.71 -2.42
C ALA A 215 -20.03 -15.29 -1.14
N ARG A 216 -18.73 -15.07 -0.93
CA ARG A 216 -18.01 -15.53 0.28
C ARG A 216 -18.57 -14.92 1.56
N VAL A 217 -18.89 -13.63 1.55
CA VAL A 217 -19.49 -12.95 2.70
C VAL A 217 -20.85 -13.55 3.01
N ARG A 218 -21.71 -13.76 2.01
CA ARG A 218 -23.03 -14.37 2.20
C ARG A 218 -22.96 -15.79 2.75
N GLU A 219 -22.05 -16.59 2.23
CA GLU A 219 -21.80 -17.95 2.71
C GLU A 219 -21.31 -17.96 4.16
N LYS A 220 -20.35 -17.08 4.50
CA LYS A 220 -19.75 -17.02 5.83
C LYS A 220 -20.69 -16.47 6.89
N VAL A 221 -21.42 -15.41 6.57
CA VAL A 221 -22.27 -14.66 7.52
C VAL A 221 -23.65 -15.32 7.68
N GLY A 222 -24.20 -15.88 6.60
CA GLY A 222 -25.55 -16.44 6.60
C GLY A 222 -26.59 -15.39 7.00
N SER A 223 -27.35 -15.68 8.07
CA SER A 223 -28.38 -14.78 8.60
C SER A 223 -27.92 -13.93 9.80
N ASP A 224 -26.65 -14.03 10.19
CA ASP A 224 -26.11 -13.31 11.34
C ASP A 224 -25.91 -11.82 11.05
N GLU A 225 -25.78 -11.02 12.10
CA GLU A 225 -25.48 -9.59 11.98
C GLU A 225 -23.97 -9.34 12.03
N VAL A 226 -23.53 -8.32 11.29
CA VAL A 226 -22.14 -7.87 11.17
C VAL A 226 -22.03 -6.46 11.71
N ILE A 227 -21.02 -6.20 12.53
CA ILE A 227 -20.62 -4.87 12.96
C ILE A 227 -19.33 -4.44 12.26
N LEU A 228 -19.24 -3.18 11.87
CA LEU A 228 -18.08 -2.58 11.24
C LEU A 228 -17.74 -1.24 11.90
N GLY A 229 -16.48 -1.07 12.31
CA GLY A 229 -15.93 0.24 12.66
C GLY A 229 -15.70 1.07 11.39
N LEU A 230 -16.52 2.10 11.18
CA LEU A 230 -16.40 3.00 10.04
C LEU A 230 -15.53 4.19 10.44
N SER A 231 -14.24 4.12 10.14
CA SER A 231 -13.28 5.18 10.47
C SER A 231 -13.34 6.40 9.54
N GLY A 232 -14.18 6.34 8.49
CA GLY A 232 -14.13 7.29 7.37
C GLY A 232 -12.91 7.09 6.46
N GLY A 233 -11.98 6.16 6.75
CA GLY A 233 -10.87 5.75 5.89
C GLY A 233 -11.33 5.07 4.60
N VAL A 234 -10.46 5.00 3.58
CA VAL A 234 -10.79 4.37 2.29
C VAL A 234 -11.20 2.91 2.49
N ASP A 235 -10.42 2.13 3.27
CA ASP A 235 -10.65 0.70 3.43
C ASP A 235 -11.97 0.40 4.14
N SER A 236 -12.23 1.04 5.29
CA SER A 236 -13.50 0.87 6.01
C SER A 236 -14.69 1.32 5.17
N SER A 237 -14.53 2.35 4.34
CA SER A 237 -15.57 2.83 3.42
C SER A 237 -15.88 1.81 2.32
N VAL A 238 -14.86 1.18 1.74
CA VAL A 238 -15.04 0.13 0.73
C VAL A 238 -15.62 -1.13 1.34
N VAL A 239 -15.19 -1.52 2.56
CA VAL A 239 -15.82 -2.62 3.31
C VAL A 239 -17.29 -2.35 3.57
N ALA A 240 -17.66 -1.13 4.02
CA ALA A 240 -19.05 -0.76 4.26
C ALA A 240 -19.90 -0.90 3.00
N ALA A 241 -19.44 -0.36 1.87
CA ALA A 241 -20.13 -0.44 0.60
C ALA A 241 -20.29 -1.89 0.10
N LEU A 242 -19.22 -2.69 0.18
CA LEU A 242 -19.23 -4.08 -0.23
C LEU A 242 -20.17 -4.94 0.64
N LEU A 243 -20.07 -4.82 1.96
CA LEU A 243 -20.93 -5.56 2.89
C LEU A 243 -22.38 -5.14 2.78
N HIS A 244 -22.68 -3.84 2.61
CA HIS A 244 -24.04 -3.40 2.37
C HIS A 244 -24.64 -4.03 1.09
N LYS A 245 -23.85 -4.11 0.02
CA LYS A 245 -24.26 -4.79 -1.22
C LYS A 245 -24.42 -6.31 -1.02
N ALA A 246 -23.63 -6.93 -0.15
CA ALA A 246 -23.69 -8.37 0.12
C ALA A 246 -24.86 -8.77 1.03
N ILE A 247 -25.02 -8.11 2.17
CA ILE A 247 -25.90 -8.52 3.29
C ILE A 247 -26.90 -7.44 3.73
N GLY A 248 -26.91 -6.26 3.11
CA GLY A 248 -27.91 -5.22 3.34
C GLY A 248 -28.06 -4.81 4.80
N THR A 249 -29.25 -4.98 5.35
CA THR A 249 -29.62 -4.56 6.71
C THR A 249 -28.98 -5.36 7.84
N GLN A 250 -28.31 -6.48 7.55
CA GLN A 250 -27.53 -7.23 8.55
C GLN A 250 -26.25 -6.49 8.95
N LEU A 251 -25.82 -5.48 8.18
CA LEU A 251 -24.67 -4.64 8.50
C LEU A 251 -25.08 -3.46 9.39
N THR A 252 -24.36 -3.28 10.50
CA THR A 252 -24.39 -2.05 11.31
C THR A 252 -22.98 -1.47 11.36
N CYS A 253 -22.83 -0.23 10.89
CA CYS A 253 -21.58 0.53 11.00
C CYS A 253 -21.58 1.40 12.24
N VAL A 254 -20.47 1.43 12.97
CA VAL A 254 -20.24 2.35 14.09
C VAL A 254 -19.21 3.38 13.68
N PHE A 255 -19.60 4.63 13.64
CA PHE A 255 -18.74 5.77 13.35
C PHE A 255 -18.47 6.55 14.63
N VAL A 256 -17.22 6.56 15.08
CA VAL A 256 -16.80 7.29 16.30
C VAL A 256 -16.27 8.67 15.91
N ASP A 257 -17.01 9.70 16.30
CA ASP A 257 -16.60 11.09 16.14
C ASP A 257 -15.71 11.49 17.33
N THR A 258 -14.42 11.46 17.09
CA THR A 258 -13.39 11.70 18.11
C THR A 258 -13.15 13.19 18.41
N GLY A 259 -13.68 14.09 17.58
CA GLY A 259 -13.32 15.50 17.57
C GLY A 259 -11.94 15.80 16.97
N LEU A 260 -11.22 14.74 16.51
CA LEU A 260 -9.91 14.84 15.87
C LEU A 260 -9.96 14.50 14.37
N LEU A 261 -11.14 14.59 13.78
CA LEU A 261 -11.41 14.33 12.37
C LEU A 261 -11.09 15.56 11.51
N ARG A 262 -11.07 15.38 10.18
CA ARG A 262 -11.06 16.50 9.23
C ARG A 262 -12.32 17.36 9.38
N TRP A 263 -12.24 18.58 8.90
CA TRP A 263 -13.39 19.49 8.90
C TRP A 263 -14.62 18.87 8.22
N ASN A 264 -15.72 18.85 8.95
CA ASN A 264 -17.02 18.28 8.50
C ASN A 264 -16.97 16.79 8.08
N GLU A 265 -15.93 16.03 8.41
CA GLU A 265 -15.80 14.63 7.99
C GLU A 265 -16.93 13.77 8.54
N GLY A 266 -17.34 13.96 9.80
CA GLY A 266 -18.44 13.22 10.39
C GLY A 266 -19.76 13.39 9.63
N ASP A 267 -20.09 14.61 9.25
CA ASP A 267 -21.31 14.91 8.49
C ASP A 267 -21.24 14.34 7.06
N GLN A 268 -20.05 14.41 6.43
CA GLN A 268 -19.83 13.81 5.10
C GLN A 268 -20.00 12.27 5.13
N VAL A 269 -19.51 11.61 6.17
CA VAL A 269 -19.67 10.16 6.34
C VAL A 269 -21.14 9.81 6.52
N MET A 270 -21.89 10.54 7.35
CA MET A 270 -23.31 10.30 7.57
C MET A 270 -24.11 10.54 6.28
N ALA A 271 -23.87 11.65 5.59
CA ALA A 271 -24.54 11.95 4.33
C ALA A 271 -24.29 10.86 3.27
N MET A 272 -23.06 10.37 3.15
CA MET A 272 -22.71 9.36 2.16
C MET A 272 -23.31 7.99 2.51
N PHE A 273 -23.05 7.48 3.70
CA PHE A 273 -23.40 6.10 4.05
C PHE A 273 -24.84 5.95 4.55
N ALA A 274 -25.29 6.82 5.45
CA ALA A 274 -26.64 6.70 5.98
C ALA A 274 -27.72 7.24 5.03
N GLU A 275 -27.52 8.44 4.47
CA GLU A 275 -28.55 9.09 3.67
C GLU A 275 -28.53 8.65 2.20
N HIS A 276 -27.35 8.59 1.57
CA HIS A 276 -27.24 8.26 0.15
C HIS A 276 -27.25 6.75 -0.11
N MET A 277 -26.47 5.96 0.64
CA MET A 277 -26.39 4.52 0.46
C MET A 277 -27.42 3.71 1.28
N GLY A 278 -28.04 4.30 2.29
CA GLY A 278 -28.99 3.60 3.16
C GLY A 278 -28.34 2.59 4.11
N VAL A 279 -27.05 2.74 4.40
CA VAL A 279 -26.34 1.89 5.38
C VAL A 279 -26.74 2.30 6.80
N LYS A 280 -27.02 1.32 7.67
CA LYS A 280 -27.27 1.59 9.08
C LYS A 280 -25.98 2.04 9.76
N VAL A 281 -25.89 3.34 10.07
CA VAL A 281 -24.72 3.94 10.73
C VAL A 281 -25.12 4.51 12.09
N VAL A 282 -24.42 4.07 13.14
CA VAL A 282 -24.50 4.62 14.49
C VAL A 282 -23.34 5.60 14.66
N ARG A 283 -23.65 6.90 14.72
CA ARG A 283 -22.64 7.94 15.03
C ARG A 283 -22.55 8.12 16.54
N VAL A 284 -21.36 7.91 17.09
CA VAL A 284 -21.03 8.12 18.50
C VAL A 284 -20.23 9.40 18.63
N ASN A 285 -20.79 10.43 19.24
CA ASN A 285 -20.02 11.65 19.55
C ASN A 285 -19.21 11.42 20.82
N ALA A 286 -17.91 11.20 20.66
CA ALA A 286 -16.99 10.90 21.75
C ALA A 286 -15.96 12.01 22.01
N ALA A 287 -16.08 13.16 21.33
CA ALA A 287 -15.10 14.24 21.39
C ALA A 287 -14.70 14.62 22.82
N ASP A 288 -15.67 14.75 23.74
CA ASP A 288 -15.38 15.10 25.12
C ASP A 288 -14.53 14.04 25.86
N ARG A 289 -14.78 12.73 25.57
CA ARG A 289 -13.98 11.64 26.14
C ARG A 289 -12.52 11.72 25.67
N TYR A 290 -12.31 11.97 24.37
CA TYR A 290 -10.97 12.08 23.78
C TYR A 290 -10.20 13.27 24.31
N PHE A 291 -10.78 14.47 24.32
CA PHE A 291 -10.10 15.66 24.84
C PHE A 291 -9.81 15.55 26.35
N LYS A 292 -10.67 14.91 27.11
CA LYS A 292 -10.42 14.64 28.53
C LYS A 292 -9.26 13.67 28.73
N ALA A 293 -9.20 12.59 27.95
CA ALA A 293 -8.15 11.58 28.05
C ALA A 293 -6.78 12.07 27.56
N LEU A 294 -6.76 13.03 26.63
CA LEU A 294 -5.54 13.62 26.06
C LEU A 294 -5.05 14.85 26.83
N ALA A 295 -5.76 15.31 27.86
CA ALA A 295 -5.35 16.47 28.63
C ALA A 295 -3.98 16.26 29.29
N GLY A 296 -3.03 17.17 29.03
CA GLY A 296 -1.66 17.09 29.52
C GLY A 296 -0.76 16.05 28.86
N VAL A 297 -1.23 15.38 27.80
CA VAL A 297 -0.45 14.38 27.05
C VAL A 297 0.24 15.04 25.87
N GLU A 298 1.58 15.01 25.86
CA GLU A 298 2.42 15.61 24.82
C GLU A 298 3.17 14.56 23.99
N ASP A 299 3.48 13.39 24.58
CA ASP A 299 4.21 12.32 23.91
C ASP A 299 3.38 11.69 22.78
N PRO A 300 3.92 11.63 21.54
CA PRO A 300 3.18 11.14 20.38
C PRO A 300 2.71 9.68 20.51
N GLU A 301 3.53 8.82 21.11
CA GLU A 301 3.19 7.41 21.26
C GLU A 301 2.11 7.21 22.34
N ALA A 302 2.15 8.00 23.41
CA ALA A 302 1.09 8.03 24.41
C ALA A 302 -0.23 8.50 23.79
N LYS A 303 -0.23 9.57 22.97
CA LYS A 303 -1.41 10.03 22.23
C LYS A 303 -2.00 8.90 21.38
N ARG A 304 -1.18 8.21 20.58
CA ARG A 304 -1.60 7.10 19.72
C ARG A 304 -2.26 5.98 20.52
N LYS A 305 -1.66 5.58 21.64
CA LYS A 305 -2.19 4.52 22.51
C LYS A 305 -3.52 4.93 23.15
N ILE A 306 -3.63 6.14 23.67
CA ILE A 306 -4.88 6.64 24.28
C ILE A 306 -6.00 6.68 23.25
N ILE A 307 -5.72 7.24 22.06
CA ILE A 307 -6.71 7.35 20.98
C ILE A 307 -7.16 5.97 20.52
N GLY A 308 -6.23 5.04 20.32
CA GLY A 308 -6.53 3.68 19.89
C GLY A 308 -7.33 2.90 20.93
N ASN A 309 -6.91 2.93 22.19
CA ASN A 309 -7.61 2.21 23.27
C ASN A 309 -9.04 2.74 23.46
N LEU A 310 -9.21 4.05 23.47
CA LEU A 310 -10.51 4.67 23.64
C LEU A 310 -11.46 4.36 22.46
N PHE A 311 -10.91 4.23 21.25
CA PHE A 311 -11.70 3.77 20.12
C PHE A 311 -12.22 2.36 20.33
N ILE A 312 -11.39 1.43 20.81
CA ILE A 312 -11.77 0.04 21.11
C ILE A 312 -12.83 0.01 22.20
N GLU A 313 -12.64 0.74 23.30
CA GLU A 313 -13.63 0.80 24.40
C GLU A 313 -15.00 1.27 23.91
N ILE A 314 -15.07 2.34 23.13
CA ILE A 314 -16.32 2.87 22.58
C ILE A 314 -16.94 1.89 21.60
N PHE A 315 -16.11 1.23 20.77
CA PHE A 315 -16.59 0.24 19.82
C PHE A 315 -17.20 -0.97 20.55
N ASP A 316 -16.58 -1.43 21.63
CA ASP A 316 -17.08 -2.53 22.46
C ASP A 316 -18.38 -2.16 23.16
N GLU A 317 -18.50 -0.92 23.69
CA GLU A 317 -19.74 -0.41 24.25
C GLU A 317 -20.91 -0.44 23.25
N GLU A 318 -20.65 -0.05 21.99
CA GLU A 318 -21.67 -0.06 20.94
C GLU A 318 -21.96 -1.48 20.44
N SER A 319 -20.93 -2.31 20.31
CA SER A 319 -21.06 -3.72 19.94
C SER A 319 -21.94 -4.50 20.92
N ALA A 320 -21.77 -4.25 22.23
CA ALA A 320 -22.54 -4.91 23.27
C ALA A 320 -24.06 -4.60 23.22
N LYS A 321 -24.45 -3.50 22.55
CA LYS A 321 -25.86 -3.15 22.33
C LYS A 321 -26.52 -3.95 21.20
N LEU A 322 -25.70 -4.61 20.36
CA LEU A 322 -26.16 -5.40 19.22
C LEU A 322 -26.14 -6.89 19.58
N ALA A 323 -27.22 -7.35 20.21
CA ALA A 323 -27.32 -8.71 20.76
C ALA A 323 -27.16 -9.84 19.73
N ASN A 324 -27.40 -9.56 18.45
CA ASN A 324 -27.32 -10.53 17.34
C ASN A 324 -26.05 -10.43 16.50
N ALA A 325 -25.16 -9.48 16.79
CA ALA A 325 -23.90 -9.35 16.07
C ALA A 325 -22.98 -10.52 16.45
N LYS A 326 -22.59 -11.33 15.46
CA LYS A 326 -21.65 -12.43 15.61
C LYS A 326 -20.36 -12.22 14.85
N TRP A 327 -20.31 -11.22 14.00
CA TRP A 327 -19.19 -10.96 13.12
C TRP A 327 -18.70 -9.51 13.22
N LEU A 328 -17.37 -9.36 13.31
CA LEU A 328 -16.67 -8.09 13.18
C LEU A 328 -16.07 -8.00 11.78
N ALA A 329 -16.41 -6.95 11.05
CA ALA A 329 -15.78 -6.66 9.77
C ALA A 329 -14.55 -5.76 9.94
N GLN A 330 -13.48 -6.06 9.22
CA GLN A 330 -12.23 -5.30 9.22
C GLN A 330 -11.78 -4.99 7.80
N GLY A 331 -11.13 -3.84 7.65
CA GLY A 331 -10.52 -3.39 6.40
C GLY A 331 -9.08 -3.82 6.23
N THR A 332 -8.69 -5.00 6.73
CA THR A 332 -7.37 -5.60 6.53
C THR A 332 -7.10 -5.75 5.04
N ILE A 333 -5.93 -5.34 4.57
CA ILE A 333 -5.49 -5.46 3.19
C ILE A 333 -4.26 -6.36 3.06
N TYR A 334 -3.91 -6.77 1.84
CA TYR A 334 -2.84 -7.76 1.61
C TYR A 334 -1.47 -7.33 2.16
N PRO A 335 -1.02 -6.07 2.05
CA PRO A 335 0.21 -5.63 2.72
C PRO A 335 0.23 -5.87 4.24
N ASP A 336 -0.90 -5.67 4.94
CA ASP A 336 -1.00 -5.92 6.38
C ASP A 336 -0.77 -7.41 6.71
N VAL A 337 -1.26 -8.29 5.83
CA VAL A 337 -1.08 -9.75 5.97
C VAL A 337 0.39 -10.14 5.80
N ILE A 338 1.07 -9.60 4.78
CA ILE A 338 2.48 -9.89 4.51
C ILE A 338 3.36 -9.39 5.67
N GLU A 339 3.15 -8.16 6.15
CA GLU A 339 3.88 -7.58 7.27
C GLU A 339 3.71 -8.42 8.55
N SER A 340 2.50 -8.92 8.81
CA SER A 340 2.22 -9.78 9.98
C SER A 340 2.86 -11.15 9.88
N ALA A 341 2.98 -11.72 8.69
CA ALA A 341 3.66 -13.00 8.47
C ALA A 341 5.17 -12.87 8.70
N GLY A 342 5.78 -11.79 8.22
CA GLY A 342 7.21 -11.48 8.42
C GLY A 342 7.61 -11.30 9.88
N SER A 343 6.72 -10.77 10.73
CA SER A 343 6.97 -10.58 12.17
C SER A 343 7.07 -11.91 12.94
N LYS A 344 6.38 -12.95 12.51
CA LYS A 344 6.41 -14.28 13.13
C LYS A 344 7.72 -15.04 12.86
N THR A 345 8.40 -14.74 11.76
CA THR A 345 9.68 -15.38 11.40
C THR A 345 10.91 -14.70 12.03
N GLY A 346 10.74 -13.60 12.76
CA GLY A 346 11.81 -12.91 13.51
C GLY A 346 12.84 -12.18 12.64
N LYS A 347 12.64 -12.11 11.33
CA LYS A 347 13.57 -11.49 10.37
C LYS A 347 13.18 -10.08 9.93
N ALA A 348 12.00 -9.57 10.35
CA ALA A 348 11.57 -8.21 10.08
C ALA A 348 11.48 -7.39 11.37
N HIS A 349 12.15 -6.25 11.42
CA HIS A 349 11.90 -5.26 12.47
C HIS A 349 10.48 -4.71 12.31
N VAL A 350 9.65 -4.89 13.35
CA VAL A 350 8.29 -4.35 13.42
C VAL A 350 8.37 -2.83 13.44
N ILE A 351 8.18 -2.19 12.30
CA ILE A 351 8.18 -0.71 12.17
C ILE A 351 6.78 -0.11 12.41
N LYS A 352 5.71 -0.91 12.37
CA LYS A 352 4.33 -0.43 12.56
C LYS A 352 3.52 -1.33 13.48
N SER A 353 3.26 -0.82 14.68
CA SER A 353 2.31 -1.41 15.65
C SER A 353 0.84 -1.00 15.40
N HIS A 354 0.50 -0.48 14.21
CA HIS A 354 -0.74 0.30 14.01
C HIS A 354 -1.80 -0.33 13.10
N HIS A 355 -1.53 -1.51 12.53
CA HIS A 355 -2.55 -2.24 11.78
C HIS A 355 -3.03 -3.46 12.57
N ASN A 356 -4.32 -3.49 12.84
CA ASN A 356 -5.06 -4.39 13.76
C ASN A 356 -5.02 -5.90 13.41
N VAL A 357 -3.95 -6.42 12.87
CA VAL A 357 -3.77 -7.86 12.64
C VAL A 357 -3.20 -8.56 13.90
N GLY A 358 -3.66 -8.19 15.05
CA GLY A 358 -3.20 -8.76 16.33
C GLY A 358 -3.60 -7.94 17.56
N GLY A 359 -4.30 -6.84 17.36
CA GLY A 359 -4.70 -5.91 18.43
C GLY A 359 -6.14 -6.10 18.93
N LEU A 360 -6.82 -7.16 18.49
CA LEU A 360 -8.13 -7.50 19.02
C LEU A 360 -7.98 -8.15 20.39
N PRO A 361 -8.83 -7.80 21.38
CA PRO A 361 -8.85 -8.48 22.67
C PRO A 361 -9.00 -10.00 22.48
N GLU A 362 -8.22 -10.79 23.21
CA GLU A 362 -8.33 -12.27 23.18
C GLU A 362 -9.73 -12.77 23.60
N ASP A 363 -10.50 -11.92 24.28
CA ASP A 363 -11.84 -12.20 24.77
C ASP A 363 -12.96 -11.92 23.75
N MET A 364 -12.61 -11.45 22.56
CA MET A 364 -13.64 -11.08 21.57
C MET A 364 -14.35 -12.32 21.03
N LYS A 365 -15.66 -12.43 21.32
CA LYS A 365 -16.53 -13.54 20.89
C LYS A 365 -17.00 -13.46 19.43
N LEU A 366 -16.59 -12.40 18.69
CA LEU A 366 -17.01 -12.16 17.32
C LEU A 366 -16.05 -12.84 16.32
N GLY A 367 -16.61 -13.51 15.33
CA GLY A 367 -15.85 -13.98 14.17
C GLY A 367 -15.41 -12.80 13.28
N LEU A 368 -14.32 -12.96 12.53
CA LEU A 368 -13.82 -11.92 11.64
C LEU A 368 -14.34 -12.07 10.20
N VAL A 369 -14.68 -10.95 9.57
CA VAL A 369 -14.96 -10.83 8.13
C VAL A 369 -14.03 -9.79 7.54
N GLU A 370 -13.09 -10.23 6.68
CA GLU A 370 -12.03 -9.41 6.10
C GLU A 370 -12.10 -9.45 4.56
N PRO A 371 -13.05 -8.78 3.93
CA PRO A 371 -13.29 -8.92 2.50
C PRO A 371 -12.20 -8.31 1.61
N LEU A 372 -11.30 -7.50 2.17
CA LEU A 372 -10.21 -6.86 1.43
C LEU A 372 -8.84 -7.53 1.66
N ARG A 373 -8.79 -8.63 2.43
CA ARG A 373 -7.55 -9.27 2.89
C ARG A 373 -6.58 -9.68 1.77
N GLU A 374 -7.11 -9.97 0.59
CA GLU A 374 -6.33 -10.39 -0.59
C GLU A 374 -5.93 -9.22 -1.48
N LEU A 375 -6.29 -7.97 -1.15
CA LEU A 375 -6.21 -6.81 -2.05
C LEU A 375 -5.10 -5.84 -1.67
N PHE A 376 -4.42 -5.31 -2.68
CA PHE A 376 -3.57 -4.14 -2.51
C PHE A 376 -4.38 -2.85 -2.44
N LYS A 377 -3.80 -1.79 -1.92
CA LYS A 377 -4.48 -0.50 -1.71
C LYS A 377 -5.06 0.13 -2.98
N ASP A 378 -4.37 -0.02 -4.11
CA ASP A 378 -4.83 0.46 -5.41
C ASP A 378 -6.02 -0.36 -5.94
N GLU A 379 -6.05 -1.67 -5.66
CA GLU A 379 -7.19 -2.54 -5.97
C GLU A 379 -8.42 -2.16 -5.12
N VAL A 380 -8.22 -1.91 -3.82
CA VAL A 380 -9.28 -1.42 -2.93
C VAL A 380 -9.89 -0.12 -3.45
N ARG A 381 -9.06 0.81 -3.93
CA ARG A 381 -9.56 2.06 -4.54
C ARG A 381 -10.37 1.80 -5.81
N ARG A 382 -9.91 0.90 -6.68
CA ARG A 382 -10.67 0.51 -7.89
C ARG A 382 -12.02 -0.13 -7.53
N LEU A 383 -12.03 -1.02 -6.52
CA LEU A 383 -13.28 -1.59 -6.00
C LEU A 383 -14.22 -0.51 -5.46
N GLY A 384 -13.69 0.46 -4.72
CA GLY A 384 -14.49 1.56 -4.17
C GLY A 384 -15.24 2.34 -5.26
N VAL A 385 -14.55 2.66 -6.37
CA VAL A 385 -15.18 3.32 -7.52
C VAL A 385 -16.25 2.44 -8.16
N GLU A 386 -15.96 1.16 -8.36
CA GLU A 386 -16.90 0.19 -8.95
C GLU A 386 -18.15 -0.04 -8.06
N LEU A 387 -17.99 0.09 -6.75
CA LEU A 387 -19.08 0.05 -5.77
C LEU A 387 -19.89 1.36 -5.68
N GLY A 388 -19.52 2.38 -6.46
CA GLY A 388 -20.22 3.67 -6.54
C GLY A 388 -19.78 4.72 -5.51
N LEU A 389 -18.67 4.50 -4.80
CA LEU A 389 -18.12 5.52 -3.92
C LEU A 389 -17.51 6.69 -4.74
N PRO A 390 -17.72 7.94 -4.33
CA PRO A 390 -17.15 9.10 -5.02
C PRO A 390 -15.62 9.01 -5.11
N ARG A 391 -15.06 9.35 -6.29
CA ARG A 391 -13.62 9.37 -6.50
C ARG A 391 -12.88 10.21 -5.44
N ALA A 392 -13.45 11.35 -5.06
CA ALA A 392 -12.87 12.23 -4.04
C ALA A 392 -12.74 11.56 -2.64
N MET A 393 -13.59 10.58 -2.34
CA MET A 393 -13.50 9.79 -1.10
C MET A 393 -12.46 8.68 -1.23
N VAL A 394 -12.43 7.99 -2.35
CA VAL A 394 -11.57 6.81 -2.59
C VAL A 394 -10.10 7.19 -2.83
N TYR A 395 -9.86 8.33 -3.51
CA TYR A 395 -8.52 8.83 -3.83
C TYR A 395 -8.07 9.97 -2.92
N ARG A 396 -8.67 10.09 -1.73
CA ARG A 396 -8.21 11.08 -0.76
C ARG A 396 -6.81 10.74 -0.22
N HIS A 397 -6.08 11.79 0.14
CA HIS A 397 -4.77 11.65 0.79
C HIS A 397 -4.88 10.83 2.09
N PRO A 398 -3.83 10.09 2.45
CA PRO A 398 -3.78 9.38 3.72
C PRO A 398 -4.10 10.29 4.91
N PHE A 399 -4.80 9.73 5.89
CA PHE A 399 -5.08 10.38 7.16
C PHE A 399 -4.80 9.37 8.27
N PRO A 400 -3.96 9.70 9.24
CA PRO A 400 -3.55 8.73 10.25
C PRO A 400 -4.71 8.33 11.15
N GLY A 401 -4.67 7.12 11.71
CA GLY A 401 -5.71 6.63 12.64
C GLY A 401 -5.97 7.57 13.82
N PRO A 402 -4.93 8.16 14.48
CA PRO A 402 -5.13 9.15 15.53
C PRO A 402 -5.69 10.50 15.06
N GLY A 403 -5.92 10.68 13.76
CA GLY A 403 -6.47 11.90 13.20
C GLY A 403 -5.56 13.11 13.42
N LEU A 404 -6.18 14.25 13.74
CA LEU A 404 -5.45 15.48 14.01
C LEU A 404 -4.62 15.42 15.31
N GLY A 405 -4.82 14.41 16.17
CA GLY A 405 -4.10 14.26 17.41
C GLY A 405 -2.58 14.20 17.25
N VAL A 406 -2.09 13.62 16.13
CA VAL A 406 -0.65 13.56 15.77
C VAL A 406 -0.22 14.65 14.78
N ARG A 407 -1.08 15.63 14.53
CA ARG A 407 -0.78 16.85 13.78
C ARG A 407 -0.87 18.10 14.65
N ILE A 408 -1.10 17.91 15.95
CA ILE A 408 -1.01 18.94 16.99
C ILE A 408 0.19 18.60 17.86
N LEU A 409 1.30 19.30 17.67
CA LEU A 409 2.48 19.12 18.50
C LEU A 409 2.18 19.56 19.95
N GLY A 410 2.68 18.77 20.91
CA GLY A 410 2.37 19.02 22.32
C GLY A 410 0.94 18.62 22.71
N GLU A 411 0.38 19.28 23.71
CA GLU A 411 -0.96 18.95 24.26
C GLU A 411 -2.08 19.17 23.26
N VAL A 412 -2.96 18.18 23.13
CA VAL A 412 -4.14 18.22 22.25
C VAL A 412 -5.30 18.92 22.97
N LYS A 413 -5.65 20.12 22.52
CA LYS A 413 -6.80 20.89 23.00
C LYS A 413 -7.87 20.99 21.93
N ARG A 414 -9.13 21.10 22.35
CA ARG A 414 -10.26 21.26 21.44
C ARG A 414 -10.08 22.44 20.49
N GLU A 415 -9.73 23.61 21.05
CA GLU A 415 -9.50 24.83 20.28
C GLU A 415 -8.39 24.70 19.23
N HIS A 416 -7.32 23.93 19.55
CA HIS A 416 -6.24 23.65 18.60
C HIS A 416 -6.71 22.70 17.49
N ALA A 417 -7.50 21.68 17.84
CA ALA A 417 -8.05 20.73 16.86
C ALA A 417 -9.04 21.40 15.89
N GLU A 418 -9.93 22.25 16.39
CA GLU A 418 -10.89 22.99 15.57
C GLU A 418 -10.17 23.99 14.64
N LEU A 419 -9.17 24.71 15.15
CA LEU A 419 -8.36 25.62 14.37
C LEU A 419 -7.59 24.89 13.27
N LEU A 420 -6.93 23.77 13.62
CA LEU A 420 -6.17 22.94 12.68
C LEU A 420 -7.07 22.31 11.61
N ALA A 421 -8.24 21.78 11.99
CA ALA A 421 -9.20 21.21 11.04
C ALA A 421 -9.60 22.21 9.94
N ARG A 422 -9.82 23.46 10.33
CA ARG A 422 -10.16 24.55 9.39
C ARG A 422 -8.96 24.96 8.54
N ALA A 423 -7.75 25.05 9.12
CA ALA A 423 -6.53 25.35 8.37
C ALA A 423 -6.23 24.26 7.32
N ASP A 424 -6.34 22.99 7.72
CA ASP A 424 -6.19 21.82 6.83
C ASP A 424 -7.23 21.86 5.69
N HIS A 425 -8.47 22.17 6.02
CA HIS A 425 -9.53 22.31 5.02
C HIS A 425 -9.23 23.39 3.97
N ILE A 426 -8.78 24.58 4.38
CA ILE A 426 -8.39 25.66 3.47
C ILE A 426 -7.26 25.19 2.55
N PHE A 427 -6.24 24.53 3.10
CA PHE A 427 -5.11 24.05 2.31
C PHE A 427 -5.55 23.01 1.27
N ILE A 428 -6.32 22.01 1.67
CA ILE A 428 -6.84 20.95 0.78
C ILE A 428 -7.80 21.52 -0.29
N GLU A 429 -8.64 22.47 0.09
CA GLU A 429 -9.53 23.16 -0.85
C GLU A 429 -8.75 23.91 -1.94
N GLU A 430 -7.72 24.67 -1.56
CA GLU A 430 -6.87 25.40 -2.50
C GLU A 430 -6.06 24.45 -3.40
N LEU A 431 -5.54 23.32 -2.86
CA LEU A 431 -4.89 22.29 -3.68
C LEU A 431 -5.81 21.76 -4.78
N ARG A 432 -7.08 21.51 -4.44
CA ARG A 432 -8.08 21.03 -5.42
C ARG A 432 -8.41 22.09 -6.45
N LYS A 433 -8.61 23.35 -6.04
CA LYS A 433 -8.88 24.48 -6.96
C LYS A 433 -7.74 24.75 -7.94
N ALA A 434 -6.51 24.44 -7.55
CA ALA A 434 -5.32 24.64 -8.35
C ALA A 434 -4.86 23.40 -9.14
N ASP A 435 -5.65 22.30 -9.15
CA ASP A 435 -5.31 21.00 -9.75
C ASP A 435 -3.97 20.42 -9.26
N LEU A 436 -3.60 20.74 -8.01
CA LEU A 436 -2.37 20.28 -7.36
C LEU A 436 -2.61 19.09 -6.42
N TYR A 437 -3.86 18.78 -6.09
CA TYR A 437 -4.19 17.73 -5.13
C TYR A 437 -3.71 16.35 -5.59
N ASP A 438 -4.00 15.97 -6.82
CA ASP A 438 -3.61 14.67 -7.38
C ASP A 438 -2.11 14.58 -7.75
N ARG A 439 -1.41 15.74 -7.77
CA ARG A 439 0.04 15.80 -7.98
C ARG A 439 0.83 15.59 -6.70
N THR A 440 0.21 15.79 -5.54
CA THR A 440 0.80 15.50 -4.24
C THR A 440 0.32 14.16 -3.72
N SER A 441 1.20 13.38 -3.11
CA SER A 441 0.85 12.07 -2.54
C SER A 441 0.18 12.18 -1.17
N GLN A 442 0.60 13.20 -0.40
CA GLN A 442 0.01 13.57 0.89
C GLN A 442 0.24 15.05 1.17
N ALA A 443 -0.80 15.75 1.61
CA ALA A 443 -0.73 17.15 2.02
C ALA A 443 -1.64 17.38 3.24
N PHE A 444 -1.17 18.19 4.18
CA PHE A 444 -1.88 18.50 5.43
C PHE A 444 -1.30 19.73 6.13
N ALA A 445 -2.06 20.26 7.08
CA ALA A 445 -1.61 21.27 8.02
C ALA A 445 -1.19 20.66 9.37
N VAL A 446 -0.28 21.33 10.07
CA VAL A 446 0.22 20.96 11.41
C VAL A 446 0.09 22.17 12.32
N PHE A 447 -0.43 21.96 13.52
CA PHE A 447 -0.48 22.97 14.56
C PHE A 447 0.83 22.99 15.36
N LEU A 448 1.49 24.15 15.40
CA LEU A 448 2.69 24.36 16.21
C LEU A 448 2.33 25.12 17.47
N PRO A 449 2.66 24.60 18.69
CA PRO A 449 2.35 25.27 19.96
C PRO A 449 3.33 26.43 20.24
N VAL A 450 3.60 27.21 19.21
CA VAL A 450 4.49 28.37 19.24
C VAL A 450 3.70 29.60 18.84
N LYS A 451 3.82 30.66 19.66
CA LYS A 451 3.23 31.95 19.32
C LYS A 451 4.26 32.86 18.69
N SER A 452 3.88 33.45 17.60
CA SER A 452 4.67 34.44 16.85
C SER A 452 4.04 35.82 16.96
N VAL A 453 4.89 36.83 16.95
CA VAL A 453 4.41 38.21 16.91
C VAL A 453 3.79 38.50 15.54
N GLY A 454 2.58 39.04 15.54
CA GLY A 454 1.87 39.58 14.39
C GLY A 454 1.45 41.02 14.66
N VAL A 455 0.96 41.69 13.64
CA VAL A 455 0.34 43.01 13.73
C VAL A 455 -1.11 42.88 13.27
N VAL A 456 -2.05 43.13 14.17
CA VAL A 456 -3.49 43.09 13.87
C VAL A 456 -4.03 44.50 14.15
N GLY A 457 -4.41 45.18 13.09
CA GLY A 457 -4.64 46.64 13.16
C GLY A 457 -3.35 47.34 13.54
N ASP A 458 -3.40 48.27 14.48
CA ASP A 458 -2.22 48.99 14.99
C ASP A 458 -1.59 48.36 16.27
N ALA A 459 -2.05 47.16 16.65
CA ALA A 459 -1.59 46.50 17.88
C ALA A 459 -0.76 45.24 17.57
N ARG A 460 0.21 44.94 18.45
CA ARG A 460 0.93 43.66 18.42
C ARG A 460 0.03 42.57 18.99
N ALA A 461 -0.08 41.46 18.24
CA ALA A 461 -0.73 40.24 18.68
C ALA A 461 0.28 39.09 18.75
N TYR A 462 0.08 38.14 19.67
CA TYR A 462 0.86 36.94 19.80
C TYR A 462 -0.07 35.77 19.50
N GLU A 463 0.06 35.22 18.31
CA GLU A 463 -0.85 34.18 17.77
C GLU A 463 -0.08 32.97 17.32
N TRP A 464 -0.81 31.88 17.06
CA TRP A 464 -0.26 30.58 16.72
C TRP A 464 0.36 30.53 15.34
N VAL A 465 1.22 29.53 15.14
CA VAL A 465 1.85 29.20 13.86
C VAL A 465 1.26 27.91 13.32
N ILE A 466 0.91 27.91 12.03
CA ILE A 466 0.50 26.72 11.28
C ILE A 466 1.62 26.36 10.30
N ALA A 467 2.05 25.09 10.29
CA ALA A 467 2.93 24.56 9.27
C ALA A 467 2.10 23.83 8.20
N LEU A 468 2.47 24.01 6.95
CA LEU A 468 1.94 23.25 5.83
C LEU A 468 2.97 22.18 5.41
N ARG A 469 2.51 20.98 5.18
CA ARG A 469 3.32 19.86 4.69
C ARG A 469 2.68 19.30 3.43
N ALA A 470 3.43 19.18 2.34
CA ALA A 470 3.04 18.43 1.16
C ALA A 470 4.23 17.66 0.61
N VAL A 471 4.00 16.41 0.24
CA VAL A 471 5.04 15.52 -0.26
C VAL A 471 4.61 14.80 -1.54
N GLU A 472 5.60 14.49 -2.36
CA GLU A 472 5.50 13.60 -3.52
C GLU A 472 6.29 12.34 -3.23
N THR A 473 5.68 11.18 -3.44
CA THR A 473 6.28 9.87 -3.19
C THR A 473 5.59 8.80 -4.04
N ILE A 474 6.33 7.73 -4.33
CA ILE A 474 5.80 6.57 -5.04
C ILE A 474 5.44 5.45 -4.06
N ASP A 475 6.24 5.25 -3.03
CA ASP A 475 6.21 4.09 -2.14
C ASP A 475 6.00 4.42 -0.65
N PHE A 476 5.96 5.70 -0.28
CA PHE A 476 5.94 6.22 1.09
C PHE A 476 7.16 5.84 1.95
N MET A 477 8.13 5.13 1.41
CA MET A 477 9.41 4.86 2.08
C MET A 477 10.36 6.03 1.95
N THR A 478 10.45 6.60 0.75
CA THR A 478 11.13 7.85 0.47
C THR A 478 10.12 8.90 0.01
N ALA A 479 10.34 10.16 0.35
CA ALA A 479 9.46 11.24 -0.07
C ALA A 479 10.25 12.55 -0.24
N HIS A 480 9.89 13.29 -1.28
CA HIS A 480 10.35 14.65 -1.50
C HIS A 480 9.25 15.62 -1.09
N TRP A 481 9.62 16.80 -0.56
CA TRP A 481 8.65 17.86 -0.37
C TRP A 481 8.13 18.35 -1.74
N ALA A 482 6.83 18.61 -1.84
CA ALA A 482 6.20 19.03 -3.08
C ALA A 482 6.58 20.47 -3.44
N HIS A 483 7.05 20.70 -4.67
CA HIS A 483 7.39 22.02 -5.17
C HIS A 483 6.11 22.79 -5.57
N LEU A 484 5.35 23.25 -4.57
CA LEU A 484 4.16 24.05 -4.80
C LEU A 484 4.54 25.47 -5.25
N PRO A 485 3.79 26.09 -6.19
CA PRO A 485 4.05 27.46 -6.63
C PRO A 485 4.00 28.47 -5.48
N TYR A 486 4.92 29.42 -5.45
CA TYR A 486 4.97 30.45 -4.39
C TYR A 486 3.69 31.28 -4.29
N ASP A 487 3.07 31.63 -5.42
CA ASP A 487 1.79 32.34 -5.44
C ASP A 487 0.65 31.52 -4.82
N PHE A 488 0.69 30.20 -5.01
CA PHE A 488 -0.23 29.28 -4.37
C PHE A 488 -0.03 29.28 -2.86
N LEU A 489 1.20 29.10 -2.37
CA LEU A 489 1.53 29.14 -0.95
C LEU A 489 1.14 30.50 -0.32
N GLY A 490 1.38 31.59 -1.04
CA GLY A 490 0.96 32.94 -0.63
C GLY A 490 -0.57 33.05 -0.46
N ARG A 491 -1.35 32.52 -1.40
CA ARG A 491 -2.83 32.52 -1.29
C ARG A 491 -3.30 31.69 -0.10
N VAL A 492 -2.77 30.46 0.08
CA VAL A 492 -3.12 29.60 1.22
C VAL A 492 -2.82 30.30 2.54
N SER A 493 -1.61 30.87 2.69
CA SER A 493 -1.19 31.62 3.87
C SER A 493 -2.14 32.78 4.16
N ASN A 494 -2.46 33.60 3.15
CA ASN A 494 -3.36 34.73 3.30
C ASN A 494 -4.77 34.29 3.72
N ARG A 495 -5.30 33.22 3.13
CA ARG A 495 -6.61 32.68 3.54
C ARG A 495 -6.62 32.20 4.97
N ILE A 496 -5.61 31.39 5.38
CA ILE A 496 -5.51 30.86 6.76
C ILE A 496 -5.45 32.02 7.76
N ILE A 497 -4.61 33.03 7.55
CA ILE A 497 -4.44 34.16 8.46
C ILE A 497 -5.70 35.02 8.53
N ASN A 498 -6.37 35.26 7.40
CA ASN A 498 -7.54 36.14 7.37
C ASN A 498 -8.84 35.46 7.81
N GLU A 499 -8.99 34.17 7.55
CA GLU A 499 -10.21 33.41 7.87
C GLU A 499 -10.19 32.80 9.27
N LEU A 500 -8.99 32.59 9.86
CA LEU A 500 -8.81 31.94 11.15
C LEU A 500 -8.22 32.89 12.18
N ARG A 501 -9.05 33.31 13.15
CA ARG A 501 -8.57 34.11 14.28
C ARG A 501 -7.63 33.28 15.14
N GLY A 502 -6.52 33.88 15.58
CA GLY A 502 -5.53 33.23 16.42
C GLY A 502 -4.34 32.63 15.65
N VAL A 503 -4.26 32.82 14.35
CA VAL A 503 -3.10 32.45 13.51
C VAL A 503 -2.50 33.72 12.90
N SER A 504 -1.21 33.96 13.15
CA SER A 504 -0.48 35.11 12.59
C SER A 504 0.64 34.69 11.62
N ARG A 505 0.93 33.39 11.50
CA ARG A 505 2.02 32.91 10.67
C ARG A 505 1.75 31.53 10.10
N VAL A 506 2.10 31.39 8.82
CA VAL A 506 2.10 30.09 8.11
C VAL A 506 3.51 29.84 7.61
N VAL A 507 4.01 28.61 7.80
CA VAL A 507 5.30 28.12 7.29
C VAL A 507 5.10 26.91 6.41
N TYR A 508 6.05 26.62 5.53
CA TYR A 508 6.03 25.45 4.65
C TYR A 508 7.23 24.55 4.96
N ASP A 509 6.98 23.26 5.24
CA ASP A 509 8.01 22.28 5.55
C ASP A 509 8.61 21.72 4.25
N ILE A 510 9.92 21.97 4.06
CA ILE A 510 10.71 21.55 2.90
C ILE A 510 11.64 20.38 3.21
N SER A 511 11.32 19.56 4.21
CA SER A 511 12.15 18.41 4.60
C SER A 511 11.83 17.19 3.75
N GLY A 512 12.86 16.47 3.32
CA GLY A 512 12.74 15.18 2.64
C GLY A 512 12.67 14.00 3.61
N LYS A 513 12.15 12.87 3.19
CA LYS A 513 12.19 11.60 3.91
C LYS A 513 13.12 10.62 3.16
N PRO A 514 14.20 10.10 3.77
CA PRO A 514 14.76 10.51 5.05
C PRO A 514 15.44 11.89 5.03
N PRO A 515 15.89 12.52 6.15
CA PRO A 515 15.80 11.98 7.52
C PRO A 515 14.46 12.26 8.21
N ALA A 516 13.67 13.24 7.74
CA ALA A 516 12.35 13.50 8.31
C ALA A 516 11.35 12.39 7.99
N THR A 517 10.25 12.32 8.73
CA THR A 517 9.08 11.52 8.39
C THR A 517 8.08 12.35 7.57
N ILE A 518 7.04 11.73 7.02
CA ILE A 518 5.97 12.48 6.34
C ILE A 518 5.10 13.17 7.38
N GLU A 519 4.52 12.41 8.32
CA GLU A 519 3.84 13.00 9.49
C GLU A 519 4.87 13.58 10.48
N TRP A 520 4.47 14.54 11.30
CA TRP A 520 5.36 15.21 12.24
C TRP A 520 5.46 14.47 13.59
N GLU A 521 4.39 13.74 13.98
CA GLU A 521 4.34 12.86 15.16
C GLU A 521 3.90 11.44 14.83
#